data_677cc264a6e2d53948b84e930a8d9e7b
#
_entry.id   677cc264a6e2d53948b84e930a8d9e7b
#
_cell.length_a   1.000
_cell.length_b   1.000
_cell.length_c   1.000
_cell.angle_alpha   90.00
_cell.angle_beta   90.00
_cell.angle_gamma   90.00
#
_symmetry.space_group_name_H-M   'P 1'
#
loop_
_entity.id
_entity.type
_entity.pdbx_description
1 polymer ?
#
loop_
_entity_poly.entity_id
_entity_poly.type
_entity_poly.pdbx_seq_one_letter_code
_entity_poly.pdbx_strand_id
1 'polypeptide(L)'
;MGAWDWIRFVIYYVSFVAILIGYTWTIVLFVTGNRYLRRLRDHPPGDEEEYLWVFLVPALNEGVTIADSVARLRAVEASHKVIVVINDGSDDDTGEVLDGIGGPDLEVLTRVPPNARTGKAAALNAAFDFVRRQILAKPAYTAFDTDHVIFGIVDADGRLSADAPTFVSRHFQDLDVGGVQVHVHIYNQSSWLTHMQGLEFTIFGGLFQVGRSYWGTAFLGGN
;
A
#
# COMPACT_ATOMS: atom_id res chain seq x y z
N MET A 1 -34.63 -42.35 15.16
CA MET A 1 -33.82 -41.12 15.16
C MET A 1 -34.50 -40.13 16.08
N GLY A 2 -33.87 -39.76 17.17
CA GLY A 2 -34.40 -38.74 18.08
C GLY A 2 -34.19 -37.33 17.54
N ALA A 3 -34.84 -36.34 18.14
CA ALA A 3 -34.69 -34.94 17.73
C ALA A 3 -33.22 -34.48 17.77
N TRP A 4 -32.42 -34.97 18.68
CA TRP A 4 -30.98 -34.69 18.78
C TRP A 4 -30.14 -35.25 17.61
N ASP A 5 -30.53 -36.41 17.07
CA ASP A 5 -29.83 -37.01 15.91
C ASP A 5 -30.09 -36.19 14.65
N TRP A 6 -31.27 -35.65 14.47
CA TRP A 6 -31.61 -34.73 13.39
C TRP A 6 -30.84 -33.41 13.49
N ILE A 7 -30.76 -32.82 14.69
CA ILE A 7 -30.01 -31.59 14.91
C ILE A 7 -28.51 -31.79 14.55
N ARG A 8 -27.91 -32.88 15.04
CA ARG A 8 -26.51 -33.23 14.69
C ARG A 8 -26.32 -33.41 13.20
N PHE A 9 -27.22 -34.15 12.55
CA PHE A 9 -27.16 -34.36 11.10
C PHE A 9 -27.22 -33.04 10.34
N VAL A 10 -28.11 -32.14 10.69
CA VAL A 10 -28.24 -30.82 10.06
C VAL A 10 -26.94 -29.98 10.27
N ILE A 11 -26.41 -29.97 11.49
CA ILE A 11 -25.16 -29.26 11.79
C ILE A 11 -23.99 -29.81 10.92
N TYR A 12 -23.80 -31.11 10.87
CA TYR A 12 -22.75 -31.72 10.06
C TYR A 12 -22.94 -31.45 8.58
N TYR A 13 -24.15 -31.55 8.07
CA TYR A 13 -24.44 -31.29 6.68
C TYR A 13 -24.18 -29.83 6.29
N VAL A 14 -24.66 -28.86 7.10
CA VAL A 14 -24.42 -27.44 6.91
C VAL A 14 -22.94 -27.11 6.98
N SER A 15 -22.22 -27.67 7.97
CA SER A 15 -20.76 -27.48 8.10
C SER A 15 -20.02 -28.06 6.90
N PHE A 16 -20.39 -29.25 6.44
CA PHE A 16 -19.78 -29.86 5.24
C PHE A 16 -19.99 -29.01 3.99
N VAL A 17 -21.22 -28.53 3.78
CA VAL A 17 -21.54 -27.65 2.64
C VAL A 17 -20.76 -26.34 2.72
N ALA A 18 -20.69 -25.74 3.91
CA ALA A 18 -19.91 -24.50 4.10
C ALA A 18 -18.40 -24.69 3.80
N ILE A 19 -17.82 -25.79 4.27
CA ILE A 19 -16.43 -26.16 3.96
C ILE A 19 -16.23 -26.36 2.46
N LEU A 20 -17.15 -27.07 1.81
CA LEU A 20 -17.08 -27.33 0.37
C LEU A 20 -17.15 -26.01 -0.44
N ILE A 21 -18.04 -25.10 -0.06
CA ILE A 21 -18.17 -23.77 -0.68
C ILE A 21 -16.86 -22.99 -0.49
N GLY A 22 -16.31 -22.94 0.73
CA GLY A 22 -15.06 -22.25 1.04
C GLY A 22 -13.88 -22.81 0.25
N TYR A 23 -13.77 -24.12 0.16
CA TYR A 23 -12.72 -24.80 -0.62
C TYR A 23 -12.84 -24.51 -2.12
N THR A 24 -14.05 -24.61 -2.66
CA THR A 24 -14.35 -24.30 -4.07
C THR A 24 -14.00 -22.85 -4.38
N TRP A 25 -14.39 -21.93 -3.49
CA TRP A 25 -14.06 -20.49 -3.63
C TRP A 25 -12.55 -20.25 -3.64
N THR A 26 -11.81 -20.89 -2.76
CA THR A 26 -10.34 -20.81 -2.72
C THR A 26 -9.71 -21.27 -4.05
N ILE A 27 -10.20 -22.39 -4.62
CA ILE A 27 -9.74 -22.87 -5.94
C ILE A 27 -10.07 -21.84 -7.03
N VAL A 28 -11.28 -21.28 -7.03
CA VAL A 28 -11.69 -20.24 -7.99
C VAL A 28 -10.75 -19.03 -7.91
N LEU A 29 -10.48 -18.53 -6.72
CA LEU A 29 -9.56 -17.41 -6.52
C LEU A 29 -8.14 -17.75 -6.99
N PHE A 30 -7.65 -18.95 -6.73
CA PHE A 30 -6.34 -19.40 -7.20
C PHE A 30 -6.26 -19.44 -8.73
N VAL A 31 -7.24 -20.03 -9.38
CA VAL A 31 -7.27 -20.13 -10.85
C VAL A 31 -7.40 -18.75 -11.50
N THR A 32 -8.30 -17.90 -10.97
CA THR A 32 -8.51 -16.55 -11.50
C THR A 32 -7.32 -15.63 -11.22
N GLY A 33 -6.70 -15.74 -10.05
CA GLY A 33 -5.48 -15.02 -9.71
C GLY A 33 -4.32 -15.38 -10.65
N ASN A 34 -4.10 -16.66 -10.91
CA ASN A 34 -3.07 -17.09 -11.86
C ASN A 34 -3.34 -16.59 -13.29
N ARG A 35 -4.62 -16.59 -13.72
CA ARG A 35 -4.99 -16.03 -15.04
C ARG A 35 -4.73 -14.53 -15.10
N TYR A 36 -5.06 -13.80 -14.05
CA TYR A 36 -4.82 -12.37 -13.94
C TYR A 36 -3.31 -12.06 -14.01
N LEU A 37 -2.49 -12.74 -13.21
CA LEU A 37 -1.03 -12.56 -13.22
C LEU A 37 -0.39 -12.90 -14.57
N ARG A 38 -0.87 -13.94 -15.28
CA ARG A 38 -0.40 -14.25 -16.64
C ARG A 38 -0.70 -13.11 -17.60
N ARG A 39 -1.92 -12.56 -17.57
CA ARG A 39 -2.29 -11.39 -18.40
C ARG A 39 -1.39 -10.18 -18.09
N LEU A 40 -1.11 -9.92 -16.81
CA LEU A 40 -0.24 -8.83 -16.41
C LEU A 40 1.21 -8.97 -16.91
N ARG A 41 1.72 -10.20 -17.03
CA ARG A 41 3.06 -10.45 -17.59
C ARG A 41 3.16 -10.06 -19.06
N ASP A 42 2.09 -10.24 -19.79
CA ASP A 42 2.03 -9.96 -21.23
C ASP A 42 1.80 -8.47 -21.54
N HIS A 43 1.47 -7.67 -20.50
CA HIS A 43 1.33 -6.22 -20.66
C HIS A 43 2.70 -5.54 -20.53
N PRO A 44 3.00 -4.57 -21.40
CA PRO A 44 4.22 -3.79 -21.28
C PRO A 44 4.26 -3.03 -19.95
N PRO A 45 5.45 -2.67 -19.46
CA PRO A 45 5.57 -1.72 -18.37
C PRO A 45 4.87 -0.41 -18.75
N GLY A 46 4.35 0.30 -17.76
CA GLY A 46 3.77 1.62 -17.97
C GLY A 46 4.84 2.68 -18.10
N ASP A 47 4.43 3.88 -18.51
CA ASP A 47 5.26 5.06 -18.51
C ASP A 47 5.11 5.78 -17.18
N GLU A 48 6.13 5.73 -16.34
CA GLU A 48 6.12 6.38 -15.03
C GLU A 48 6.36 7.90 -15.13
N GLU A 49 6.96 8.37 -16.27
CA GLU A 49 7.26 9.78 -16.51
C GLU A 49 5.99 10.61 -16.72
N GLU A 50 4.88 9.98 -17.10
CA GLU A 50 3.58 10.66 -17.25
C GLU A 50 3.01 11.14 -15.91
N TYR A 51 3.53 10.64 -14.76
CA TYR A 51 2.95 10.88 -13.45
C TYR A 51 3.87 11.63 -12.51
N LEU A 52 3.26 12.48 -11.66
CA LEU A 52 3.90 12.98 -10.46
C LEU A 52 3.64 11.99 -9.30
N TRP A 53 4.71 11.43 -8.79
CA TRP A 53 4.68 10.49 -7.65
C TRP A 53 4.83 11.24 -6.33
N VAL A 54 3.80 11.24 -5.52
CA VAL A 54 3.78 11.85 -4.20
C VAL A 54 3.82 10.75 -3.14
N PHE A 55 4.99 10.51 -2.55
CA PHE A 55 5.15 9.51 -1.50
C PHE A 55 4.80 10.11 -0.15
N LEU A 56 3.71 9.64 0.48
CA LEU A 56 3.28 10.05 1.81
C LEU A 56 3.82 9.06 2.84
N VAL A 57 4.60 9.57 3.79
CA VAL A 57 5.23 8.77 4.85
C VAL A 57 4.73 9.26 6.21
N PRO A 58 3.69 8.64 6.79
CA PRO A 58 3.27 8.97 8.14
C PRO A 58 4.32 8.46 9.14
N ALA A 59 4.81 9.36 10.00
CA ALA A 59 5.83 9.09 11.00
C ALA A 59 5.39 9.58 12.38
N LEU A 60 5.54 8.73 13.38
CA LEU A 60 5.35 9.05 14.79
C LEU A 60 6.39 8.29 15.62
N ASN A 61 7.40 8.99 16.10
CA ASN A 61 8.52 8.42 16.83
C ASN A 61 9.34 7.41 16.01
N GLU A 62 9.74 7.85 14.81
CA GLU A 62 10.46 7.06 13.82
C GLU A 62 11.91 7.57 13.60
N GLY A 63 12.52 8.24 14.58
CA GLY A 63 13.86 8.81 14.46
C GLY A 63 14.94 7.83 14.01
N VAL A 64 14.82 6.56 14.41
CA VAL A 64 15.76 5.50 14.02
C VAL A 64 15.61 5.06 12.56
N THR A 65 14.40 5.10 11.99
CA THR A 65 14.07 4.49 10.69
C THR A 65 13.89 5.50 9.59
N ILE A 66 13.45 6.73 9.91
CA ILE A 66 13.00 7.70 8.93
C ILE A 66 14.08 8.12 7.92
N ALA A 67 15.34 8.21 8.33
CA ALA A 67 16.45 8.55 7.43
C ALA A 67 16.64 7.48 6.35
N ASP A 68 16.62 6.20 6.74
CA ASP A 68 16.73 5.06 5.80
C ASP A 68 15.51 5.00 4.87
N SER A 69 14.31 5.28 5.40
CA SER A 69 13.08 5.33 4.62
C SER A 69 13.14 6.40 3.52
N VAL A 70 13.53 7.62 3.87
CA VAL A 70 13.68 8.72 2.89
C VAL A 70 14.76 8.38 1.86
N ALA A 71 15.90 7.83 2.29
CA ALA A 71 16.98 7.43 1.37
C ALA A 71 16.51 6.37 0.38
N ARG A 72 15.70 5.39 0.80
CA ARG A 72 15.11 4.37 -0.07
C ARG A 72 14.11 4.94 -1.05
N LEU A 73 13.24 5.85 -0.62
CA LEU A 73 12.30 6.52 -1.51
C LEU A 73 13.01 7.41 -2.54
N ARG A 74 14.13 8.02 -2.18
CA ARG A 74 14.99 8.72 -3.14
C ARG A 74 15.56 7.79 -4.21
N ALA A 75 15.85 6.55 -3.87
CA ALA A 75 16.34 5.53 -4.80
C ALA A 75 15.25 4.90 -5.68
N VAL A 76 13.97 5.19 -5.44
CA VAL A 76 12.87 4.75 -6.32
C VAL A 76 13.01 5.42 -7.68
N GLU A 77 12.89 4.64 -8.75
CA GLU A 77 12.97 5.07 -10.15
C GLU A 77 11.66 5.74 -10.56
N ALA A 78 11.55 7.03 -10.24
CA ALA A 78 10.47 7.91 -10.64
C ALA A 78 11.07 9.24 -11.08
N SER A 79 10.79 9.64 -12.31
CA SER A 79 11.32 10.86 -12.93
C SER A 79 10.82 12.12 -12.25
N HIS A 80 9.57 12.10 -11.85
CA HIS A 80 8.90 13.20 -11.15
C HIS A 80 8.38 12.72 -9.81
N LYS A 81 9.08 13.00 -8.73
CA LYS A 81 8.68 12.57 -7.38
C LYS A 81 8.87 13.66 -6.34
N VAL A 82 8.07 13.58 -5.31
CA VAL A 82 8.19 14.33 -4.06
C VAL A 82 7.87 13.40 -2.87
N ILE A 83 8.69 13.48 -1.84
CA ILE A 83 8.51 12.73 -0.60
C ILE A 83 7.92 13.68 0.43
N VAL A 84 6.78 13.36 1.00
CA VAL A 84 6.11 14.14 2.04
C VAL A 84 6.09 13.30 3.31
N VAL A 85 6.93 13.65 4.26
CA VAL A 85 6.92 13.02 5.59
C VAL A 85 5.96 13.77 6.49
N ILE A 86 5.03 13.04 7.09
CA ILE A 86 4.08 13.59 8.05
C ILE A 86 4.59 13.28 9.46
N ASN A 87 5.27 14.24 10.09
CA ASN A 87 5.65 14.14 11.49
C ASN A 87 4.42 14.46 12.37
N ASP A 88 3.76 13.38 12.84
CA ASP A 88 2.47 13.49 13.57
C ASP A 88 2.66 13.79 15.06
N GLY A 89 3.52 14.77 15.37
CA GLY A 89 3.81 15.21 16.72
C GLY A 89 4.74 14.26 17.47
N SER A 90 5.81 13.81 16.82
CA SER A 90 6.86 13.01 17.47
C SER A 90 7.48 13.75 18.64
N ASP A 91 7.83 13.02 19.68
CA ASP A 91 8.51 13.51 20.91
C ASP A 91 9.91 12.91 21.06
N ASP A 92 10.40 12.19 20.05
CA ASP A 92 11.77 11.72 19.88
C ASP A 92 12.55 12.64 18.92
N ASP A 93 13.70 12.17 18.45
CA ASP A 93 14.60 12.88 17.52
C ASP A 93 14.13 12.86 16.05
N THR A 94 12.92 12.34 15.74
CA THR A 94 12.38 12.27 14.35
C THR A 94 12.45 13.63 13.66
N GLY A 95 12.07 14.71 14.35
CA GLY A 95 12.07 16.07 13.77
C GLY A 95 13.50 16.54 13.43
N GLU A 96 14.44 16.36 14.35
CA GLU A 96 15.85 16.74 14.16
C GLU A 96 16.51 15.95 13.02
N VAL A 97 16.22 14.66 12.92
CA VAL A 97 16.69 13.80 11.82
C VAL A 97 16.16 14.30 10.48
N LEU A 98 14.87 14.66 10.39
CA LEU A 98 14.26 15.18 9.16
C LEU A 98 14.87 16.52 8.74
N ASP A 99 15.09 17.42 9.68
CA ASP A 99 15.75 18.71 9.43
C ASP A 99 17.19 18.51 8.91
N GLY A 100 17.90 17.50 9.44
CA GLY A 100 19.24 17.14 9.02
C GLY A 100 19.32 16.51 7.61
N ILE A 101 18.30 15.78 7.17
CA ILE A 101 18.26 15.14 5.85
C ILE A 101 18.08 16.21 4.76
N GLY A 102 17.09 17.09 4.87
CA GLY A 102 16.76 18.14 3.91
C GLY A 102 16.65 17.67 2.46
N GLY A 103 16.58 18.63 1.53
CA GLY A 103 16.63 18.38 0.08
C GLY A 103 15.40 18.89 -0.66
N PRO A 104 15.52 19.16 -1.96
CA PRO A 104 14.45 19.77 -2.76
C PRO A 104 13.30 18.81 -3.05
N ASP A 105 13.51 17.54 -2.86
CA ASP A 105 12.59 16.42 -3.07
C ASP A 105 11.84 15.99 -1.80
N LEU A 106 12.21 16.57 -0.64
CA LEU A 106 11.64 16.25 0.66
C LEU A 106 10.84 17.43 1.22
N GLU A 107 9.61 17.17 1.57
CA GLU A 107 8.72 18.08 2.28
C GLU A 107 8.33 17.48 3.63
N VAL A 108 8.32 18.29 4.67
CA VAL A 108 7.94 17.83 6.02
C VAL A 108 6.70 18.57 6.47
N LEU A 109 5.63 17.81 6.70
CA LEU A 109 4.41 18.32 7.33
C LEU A 109 4.45 17.99 8.82
N THR A 110 4.82 18.95 9.65
CA THR A 110 4.79 18.79 11.11
C THR A 110 3.39 19.13 11.64
N ARG A 111 2.76 18.16 12.29
CA ARG A 111 1.48 18.33 12.97
C ARG A 111 1.72 18.55 14.47
N VAL A 112 0.92 19.42 15.05
CA VAL A 112 0.99 19.78 16.48
C VAL A 112 -0.39 19.58 17.16
N PRO A 113 -0.42 19.36 18.49
CA PRO A 113 -1.69 19.35 19.21
C PRO A 113 -2.53 20.62 18.97
N PRO A 114 -3.89 20.53 18.90
CA PRO A 114 -4.69 19.33 19.15
C PRO A 114 -4.84 18.39 17.95
N ASN A 115 -4.28 18.71 16.80
CA ASN A 115 -4.47 17.98 15.54
C ASN A 115 -3.53 16.79 15.38
N ALA A 116 -2.38 16.79 16.05
CA ALA A 116 -1.43 15.67 16.03
C ALA A 116 -1.94 14.46 16.84
N ARG A 117 -1.43 13.26 16.51
CA ARG A 117 -1.72 11.99 17.20
C ARG A 117 -3.21 11.62 17.22
N THR A 118 -3.95 12.06 16.21
CA THR A 118 -5.38 11.75 16.06
C THR A 118 -5.63 10.55 15.14
N GLY A 119 -4.57 9.82 14.77
CA GLY A 119 -4.56 8.61 14.00
C GLY A 119 -4.06 8.78 12.56
N LYS A 120 -3.59 7.67 11.98
CA LYS A 120 -2.97 7.61 10.64
C LYS A 120 -3.86 8.23 9.55
N ALA A 121 -5.17 7.95 9.59
CA ALA A 121 -6.11 8.51 8.61
C ALA A 121 -6.17 10.04 8.67
N ALA A 122 -6.17 10.63 9.86
CA ALA A 122 -6.17 12.08 10.03
C ALA A 122 -4.85 12.71 9.56
N ALA A 123 -3.72 12.02 9.79
CA ALA A 123 -2.41 12.45 9.30
C ALA A 123 -2.37 12.44 7.77
N LEU A 124 -2.84 11.37 7.12
CA LEU A 124 -2.89 11.26 5.67
C LEU A 124 -3.83 12.28 5.04
N ASN A 125 -5.00 12.54 5.61
CA ASN A 125 -5.90 13.59 5.14
C ASN A 125 -5.26 14.98 5.21
N ALA A 126 -4.55 15.30 6.30
CA ALA A 126 -3.82 16.54 6.43
C ALA A 126 -2.70 16.66 5.36
N ALA A 127 -2.00 15.57 5.08
CA ALA A 127 -0.96 15.53 4.04
C ALA A 127 -1.57 15.71 2.65
N PHE A 128 -2.70 15.08 2.36
CA PHE A 128 -3.41 15.26 1.10
C PHE A 128 -3.79 16.72 0.86
N ASP A 129 -4.35 17.39 1.88
CA ASP A 129 -4.67 18.82 1.82
C ASP A 129 -3.41 19.69 1.67
N PHE A 130 -2.32 19.35 2.35
CA PHE A 130 -1.03 20.02 2.23
C PHE A 130 -0.48 19.92 0.81
N VAL A 131 -0.46 18.72 0.23
CA VAL A 131 -0.01 18.49 -1.14
C VAL A 131 -0.84 19.32 -2.12
N ARG A 132 -2.17 19.24 -2.05
CA ARG A 132 -3.05 19.98 -2.96
C ARG A 132 -2.84 21.50 -2.89
N ARG A 133 -2.64 22.06 -1.71
CA ARG A 133 -2.57 23.52 -1.52
C ARG A 133 -1.16 24.08 -1.68
N GLN A 134 -0.14 23.32 -1.34
CA GLN A 134 1.22 23.86 -1.25
C GLN A 134 2.19 23.21 -2.23
N ILE A 135 2.09 21.90 -2.47
CA ILE A 135 3.03 21.21 -3.34
C ILE A 135 2.64 21.38 -4.81
N LEU A 136 1.38 21.07 -5.17
CA LEU A 136 0.92 21.19 -6.56
C LEU A 136 0.84 22.64 -7.05
N ALA A 137 0.86 23.62 -6.17
CA ALA A 137 0.96 25.03 -6.52
C ALA A 137 2.40 25.48 -6.87
N LYS A 138 3.43 24.64 -6.61
CA LYS A 138 4.82 25.01 -6.94
C LYS A 138 5.04 24.94 -8.44
N PRO A 139 5.82 25.87 -9.03
CA PRO A 139 6.08 25.91 -10.47
C PRO A 139 6.61 24.60 -11.06
N ALA A 140 7.35 23.83 -10.26
CA ALA A 140 7.90 22.54 -10.68
C ALA A 140 6.82 21.47 -10.96
N TYR A 141 5.60 21.61 -10.41
CA TYR A 141 4.56 20.58 -10.46
C TYR A 141 3.27 21.05 -11.16
N THR A 142 3.20 22.32 -11.57
CA THR A 142 2.01 22.87 -12.24
C THR A 142 1.76 22.30 -13.64
N ALA A 143 2.71 21.55 -14.20
CA ALA A 143 2.54 20.87 -15.47
C ALA A 143 1.71 19.59 -15.37
N PHE A 144 1.51 19.07 -14.15
CA PHE A 144 0.76 17.83 -13.94
C PHE A 144 -0.70 18.15 -13.60
N ASP A 145 -1.61 17.62 -14.41
CA ASP A 145 -3.03 17.61 -14.08
C ASP A 145 -3.30 16.67 -12.89
N THR A 146 -4.39 16.91 -12.18
CA THR A 146 -4.77 16.11 -10.98
C THR A 146 -4.87 14.62 -11.26
N ASP A 147 -5.25 14.23 -12.47
CA ASP A 147 -5.38 12.83 -12.90
C ASP A 147 -4.03 12.15 -13.15
N HIS A 148 -2.94 12.94 -13.23
CA HIS A 148 -1.57 12.47 -13.37
C HIS A 148 -0.77 12.58 -12.05
N VAL A 149 -1.45 12.71 -10.91
CA VAL A 149 -0.82 12.71 -9.58
C VAL A 149 -1.15 11.43 -8.84
N ILE A 150 -0.13 10.60 -8.60
CA ILE A 150 -0.27 9.35 -7.88
C ILE A 150 0.23 9.50 -6.44
N PHE A 151 -0.62 9.23 -5.47
CA PHE A 151 -0.27 9.19 -4.06
C PHE A 151 0.18 7.77 -3.66
N GLY A 152 1.46 7.61 -3.34
CA GLY A 152 2.01 6.40 -2.77
C GLY A 152 2.07 6.49 -1.25
N ILE A 153 1.31 5.69 -0.52
CA ILE A 153 1.39 5.62 0.94
C ILE A 153 2.43 4.57 1.31
N VAL A 154 3.47 4.98 2.03
CA VAL A 154 4.56 4.10 2.46
C VAL A 154 4.78 4.29 3.95
N ASP A 155 4.75 3.20 4.72
CA ASP A 155 5.04 3.26 6.15
C ASP A 155 6.51 3.61 6.39
N ALA A 156 6.82 4.24 7.53
CA ALA A 156 8.17 4.74 7.86
C ALA A 156 9.22 3.61 7.92
N ASP A 157 8.82 2.36 8.13
CA ASP A 157 9.66 1.16 8.08
C ASP A 157 9.48 0.38 6.76
N GLY A 158 8.62 0.85 5.86
CA GLY A 158 8.31 0.22 4.59
C GLY A 158 9.45 0.32 3.58
N ARG A 159 9.46 -0.62 2.65
CA ARG A 159 10.44 -0.68 1.55
C ARG A 159 9.72 -0.87 0.23
N LEU A 160 9.70 0.18 -0.58
CA LEU A 160 9.20 0.10 -1.95
C LEU A 160 10.33 -0.38 -2.88
N SER A 161 10.02 -1.27 -3.84
CA SER A 161 11.00 -1.61 -4.87
C SER A 161 11.29 -0.42 -5.78
N ALA A 162 12.54 -0.31 -6.25
CA ALA A 162 12.97 0.83 -7.06
C ALA A 162 12.12 0.98 -8.34
N ASP A 163 11.76 -0.14 -8.97
CA ASP A 163 10.99 -0.23 -10.20
C ASP A 163 9.46 -0.20 -10.02
N ALA A 164 8.98 -0.03 -8.78
CA ALA A 164 7.54 -0.04 -8.49
C ALA A 164 6.73 0.96 -9.32
N PRO A 165 7.18 2.22 -9.55
CA PRO A 165 6.45 3.17 -10.39
C PRO A 165 6.17 2.66 -11.80
N THR A 166 7.15 2.06 -12.45
CA THR A 166 7.02 1.49 -13.79
C THR A 166 5.97 0.38 -13.88
N PHE A 167 5.87 -0.48 -12.83
CA PHE A 167 4.86 -1.53 -12.80
C PHE A 167 3.50 -1.04 -12.35
N VAL A 168 3.44 0.00 -11.55
CA VAL A 168 2.18 0.57 -11.03
C VAL A 168 1.53 1.47 -12.08
N SER A 169 2.29 2.30 -12.80
CA SER A 169 1.78 3.25 -13.79
C SER A 169 0.92 2.60 -14.88
N ARG A 170 1.28 1.38 -15.33
CA ARG A 170 0.49 0.66 -16.33
C ARG A 170 -0.97 0.41 -15.94
N HIS A 171 -1.27 0.34 -14.63
CA HIS A 171 -2.63 0.12 -14.15
C HIS A 171 -3.47 1.40 -14.23
N PHE A 172 -2.85 2.56 -14.11
CA PHE A 172 -3.51 3.86 -14.18
C PHE A 172 -3.76 4.33 -15.62
N GLN A 173 -3.30 3.59 -16.63
CA GLN A 173 -3.73 3.78 -18.02
C GLN A 173 -5.21 3.42 -18.21
N ASP A 174 -5.79 2.62 -17.33
CA ASP A 174 -7.22 2.35 -17.23
C ASP A 174 -7.85 3.37 -16.29
N LEU A 175 -8.68 4.27 -16.84
CA LEU A 175 -9.33 5.36 -16.10
C LEU A 175 -10.31 4.88 -15.00
N ASP A 176 -10.71 3.62 -15.05
CA ASP A 176 -11.56 3.02 -14.01
C ASP A 176 -10.74 2.55 -12.78
N VAL A 177 -9.39 2.59 -12.87
CA VAL A 177 -8.52 2.19 -11.76
C VAL A 177 -8.23 3.38 -10.85
N GLY A 178 -8.89 3.43 -9.70
CA GLY A 178 -8.69 4.46 -8.68
C GLY A 178 -7.59 4.14 -7.65
N GLY A 179 -7.00 2.96 -7.67
CA GLY A 179 -5.94 2.58 -6.72
C GLY A 179 -5.32 1.23 -7.00
N VAL A 180 -4.05 1.09 -6.65
CA VAL A 180 -3.25 -0.12 -6.82
C VAL A 180 -2.60 -0.49 -5.50
N GLN A 181 -2.80 -1.73 -5.06
CA GLN A 181 -2.10 -2.30 -3.91
C GLN A 181 -0.89 -3.09 -4.40
N VAL A 182 0.29 -2.69 -4.00
CA VAL A 182 1.50 -3.48 -4.24
C VAL A 182 1.55 -4.68 -3.30
N HIS A 183 2.16 -5.78 -3.76
CA HIS A 183 2.31 -6.97 -2.94
C HIS A 183 3.32 -6.74 -1.83
N VAL A 184 2.93 -7.03 -0.59
CA VAL A 184 3.79 -6.87 0.58
C VAL A 184 4.54 -8.18 0.85
N HIS A 185 5.86 -8.10 0.96
CA HIS A 185 6.73 -9.19 1.38
C HIS A 185 7.34 -8.90 2.75
N ILE A 186 7.30 -9.88 3.64
CA ILE A 186 8.05 -9.81 4.90
C ILE A 186 9.53 -9.98 4.58
N TYR A 187 10.30 -8.92 4.80
CA TYR A 187 11.74 -8.89 4.49
C TYR A 187 12.57 -9.75 5.44
N ASN A 188 12.27 -9.68 6.75
CA ASN A 188 13.01 -10.41 7.78
C ASN A 188 12.33 -11.75 8.08
N GLN A 189 12.80 -12.82 7.45
CA GLN A 189 12.32 -14.18 7.65
C GLN A 189 13.35 -15.04 8.39
N SER A 190 13.93 -14.52 9.47
CA SER A 190 14.99 -15.20 10.22
C SER A 190 14.48 -16.20 11.27
N SER A 191 13.21 -16.15 11.62
CA SER A 191 12.58 -17.04 12.61
C SER A 191 11.42 -17.83 12.01
N TRP A 192 11.02 -18.93 12.65
CA TRP A 192 9.82 -19.68 12.25
C TRP A 192 8.56 -18.81 12.21
N LEU A 193 8.40 -17.90 13.17
CA LEU A 193 7.27 -16.99 13.22
C LEU A 193 7.25 -16.04 12.01
N THR A 194 8.38 -15.44 11.67
CA THR A 194 8.47 -14.53 10.53
C THR A 194 8.31 -15.24 9.19
N HIS A 195 8.70 -16.53 9.11
CA HIS A 195 8.37 -17.37 7.94
C HIS A 195 6.87 -17.63 7.81
N MET A 196 6.17 -17.92 8.94
CA MET A 196 4.72 -18.10 8.92
C MET A 196 4.00 -16.81 8.54
N GLN A 197 4.43 -15.66 9.05
CA GLN A 197 3.92 -14.36 8.63
C GLN A 197 4.16 -14.12 7.12
N GLY A 198 5.36 -14.41 6.61
CA GLY A 198 5.66 -14.30 5.19
C GLY A 198 4.75 -15.18 4.32
N LEU A 199 4.46 -16.39 4.77
CA LEU A 199 3.51 -17.29 4.10
C LEU A 199 2.09 -16.74 4.12
N GLU A 200 1.63 -16.20 5.25
CA GLU A 200 0.31 -15.57 5.40
C GLU A 200 0.16 -14.40 4.42
N PHE A 201 1.13 -13.48 4.38
CA PHE A 201 1.12 -12.35 3.44
C PHE A 201 1.15 -12.81 1.98
N THR A 202 1.91 -13.85 1.67
CA THR A 202 1.97 -14.43 0.32
C THR A 202 0.64 -15.04 -0.09
N ILE A 203 -0.02 -15.78 0.80
CA ILE A 203 -1.34 -16.38 0.54
C ILE A 203 -2.40 -15.27 0.41
N PHE A 204 -2.41 -14.32 1.34
CA PHE A 204 -3.39 -13.24 1.32
C PHE A 204 -3.22 -12.34 0.10
N GLY A 205 -2.03 -11.81 -0.15
CA GLY A 205 -1.74 -10.95 -1.29
C GLY A 205 -1.80 -11.71 -2.62
N GLY A 206 -1.06 -12.83 -2.73
CA GLY A 206 -0.92 -13.57 -3.99
C GLY A 206 -2.14 -14.40 -4.39
N LEU A 207 -2.93 -14.88 -3.43
CA LEU A 207 -4.11 -15.69 -3.73
C LEU A 207 -5.41 -14.89 -3.64
N PHE A 208 -5.70 -14.35 -2.45
CA PHE A 208 -6.99 -13.71 -2.22
C PHE A 208 -7.09 -12.35 -2.94
N GLN A 209 -6.14 -11.47 -2.78
CA GLN A 209 -6.21 -10.13 -3.37
C GLN A 209 -6.09 -10.18 -4.89
N VAL A 210 -5.12 -10.92 -5.41
CA VAL A 210 -4.94 -11.08 -6.85
C VAL A 210 -6.14 -11.78 -7.50
N GLY A 211 -6.68 -12.82 -6.86
CA GLY A 211 -7.89 -13.49 -7.32
C GLY A 211 -9.10 -12.54 -7.35
N ARG A 212 -9.23 -11.70 -6.33
CA ARG A 212 -10.30 -10.68 -6.25
C ARG A 212 -10.13 -9.55 -7.26
N SER A 213 -8.88 -9.18 -7.60
CA SER A 213 -8.61 -8.19 -8.65
C SER A 213 -9.19 -8.62 -10.01
N TYR A 214 -9.13 -9.91 -10.32
CA TYR A 214 -9.75 -10.44 -11.53
C TYR A 214 -11.27 -10.16 -11.61
N TRP A 215 -11.93 -10.08 -10.46
CA TRP A 215 -13.37 -9.83 -10.34
C TRP A 215 -13.72 -8.36 -10.09
N GLY A 216 -12.73 -7.46 -10.07
CA GLY A 216 -12.93 -6.06 -9.70
C GLY A 216 -13.38 -5.86 -8.24
N THR A 217 -13.12 -6.82 -7.35
CA THR A 217 -13.55 -6.81 -5.94
C THR A 217 -12.38 -6.73 -4.97
N ALA A 218 -11.17 -6.47 -5.44
CA ALA A 218 -10.03 -6.19 -4.58
C ALA A 218 -10.28 -4.94 -3.73
N PHE A 219 -9.64 -4.87 -2.58
CA PHE A 219 -9.67 -3.69 -1.73
C PHE A 219 -8.25 -3.28 -1.37
N LEU A 220 -8.04 -2.00 -1.14
CA LEU A 220 -6.78 -1.50 -0.62
C LEU A 220 -6.71 -1.84 0.87
N GLY A 221 -5.82 -2.76 1.22
CA GLY A 221 -5.55 -3.09 2.61
C GLY A 221 -4.68 -2.00 3.23
N GLY A 222 -5.14 -1.43 4.36
CA GLY A 222 -4.23 -0.64 5.22
C GLY A 222 -3.32 -1.60 6.00
N ASN A 223 -2.06 -1.27 6.10
CA ASN A 223 -1.14 -1.89 7.07
C ASN A 223 -1.28 -1.22 8.42
#